data_d68bef82d51446cd99e98f1a14d6cd93
#
_entry.id   d68bef82d51446cd99e98f1a14d6cd93
#
_cell.length_a   1.000
_cell.length_b   1.000
_cell.length_c   1.000
_cell.angle_alpha   90.00
_cell.angle_beta   90.00
_cell.angle_gamma   90.00
#
_symmetry.space_group_name_H-M   'P 1'
#
loop_
_entity.id
_entity.type
_entity.pdbx_description
1 polymer ?
#
loop_
_entity_poly.entity_id
_entity_poly.type
_entity_poly.pdbx_seq_one_letter_code
_entity_poly.pdbx_strand_id
1 'polypeptide(L)'
;PLSKTFRRGRDLRVCLRWRPLYSQENKPLGTMSASPRIINLDDGWNKEIKAKAIDRLQEILNNGLDKKQSEMFEPKEYVQTYTTCYNMCTQKSPYNWSEQLYQRHGETISVYLQGTVLPSLRDRHDEFLLKELTKRWLNHEIMNKWMQRFFMYLDRYYVKHHSLPSLEKAGKGHFKRLVFDEVKADVTAAMLDIINQERDGAVVDRQLLKQCVMLFEAMGMGCLDAYNLDFEENLLRSTKEYYARKSSEWVDGDGTPEYMVKAENALAAERERVGNYLNPGTEGRLLGVVEDEILAKRETVLLEKEGSGLRVLLANDKHEDLSRMFRLFSKSTEWLIPIALLVREHITHMGSECVNRRQARVESAEGKEKNEDAEFIKEVLDLHDKCTNE
;
A
#
# COMPACT_ATOMS: atom_id res chain seq x y z
N PRO A 1 38.80 27.54 -3.29
CA PRO A 1 38.20 28.24 -2.21
C PRO A 1 36.83 28.75 -2.61
N LEU A 2 35.81 28.14 -2.16
CA LEU A 2 34.52 28.75 -1.83
C LEU A 2 33.56 27.63 -1.43
N SER A 3 33.39 27.55 -0.14
CA SER A 3 32.41 26.76 0.58
C SER A 3 30.99 27.06 0.08
N LYS A 4 30.20 26.02 -0.16
CA LYS A 4 28.74 26.09 -0.15
C LYS A 4 28.18 25.09 0.87
N THR A 5 27.83 25.65 2.00
CA THR A 5 27.11 25.08 3.11
C THR A 5 25.75 24.55 2.67
N PHE A 6 25.55 23.24 2.76
CA PHE A 6 24.25 22.59 2.65
C PHE A 6 23.49 22.75 3.97
N ARG A 7 22.42 23.54 3.99
CA ARG A 7 21.48 23.63 5.09
C ARG A 7 20.64 22.34 5.14
N ARG A 8 20.88 21.53 6.15
CA ARG A 8 20.00 20.44 6.54
C ARG A 8 18.70 21.01 7.11
N GLY A 9 17.56 20.64 6.50
CA GLY A 9 16.22 20.85 7.04
C GLY A 9 16.08 20.13 8.39
N ARG A 10 15.59 20.84 9.38
CA ARG A 10 15.32 20.32 10.72
C ARG A 10 13.97 19.64 10.74
N ASP A 11 13.97 18.32 10.92
CA ASP A 11 12.81 17.57 11.38
C ASP A 11 12.34 18.10 12.74
N LEU A 12 11.17 18.72 12.76
CA LEU A 12 10.47 19.12 13.97
C LEU A 12 9.80 17.87 14.59
N ARG A 13 10.57 17.02 15.24
CA ARG A 13 10.03 16.10 16.25
C ARG A 13 9.72 16.90 17.51
N VAL A 14 8.47 17.28 17.67
CA VAL A 14 7.98 17.83 18.93
C VAL A 14 7.89 16.68 19.94
N CYS A 15 9.02 16.38 20.56
CA CYS A 15 9.05 15.61 21.81
C CYS A 15 8.51 16.49 22.93
N LEU A 16 7.23 16.40 23.23
CA LEU A 16 6.66 16.93 24.47
C LEU A 16 7.24 16.14 25.66
N ARG A 17 8.33 16.67 26.17
CA ARG A 17 9.00 16.20 27.38
C ARG A 17 8.20 16.72 28.59
N TRP A 18 7.25 15.90 29.06
CA TRP A 18 6.59 16.18 30.33
C TRP A 18 7.58 16.02 31.48
N ARG A 19 7.94 17.15 32.13
CA ARG A 19 8.57 17.13 33.46
C ARG A 19 7.48 16.89 34.51
N PRO A 20 7.66 16.01 35.48
CA PRO A 20 6.75 15.92 36.61
C PRO A 20 6.95 17.15 37.51
N LEU A 21 5.90 17.95 37.63
CA LEU A 21 5.82 18.99 38.66
C LEU A 21 5.54 18.31 40.02
N TYR A 22 6.56 17.94 40.70
CA TYR A 22 6.51 17.68 42.12
C TYR A 22 7.80 18.25 42.76
N SER A 23 7.75 19.52 43.18
CA SER A 23 8.62 20.04 44.19
C SER A 23 7.86 19.99 45.50
N GLN A 24 8.44 19.26 46.45
CA GLN A 24 7.97 19.17 47.83
C GLN A 24 8.06 20.54 48.51
N GLU A 25 6.96 21.02 49.04
CA GLU A 25 7.00 21.83 50.25
C GLU A 25 6.16 21.13 51.31
N ASN A 26 6.85 20.67 52.34
CA ASN A 26 6.29 20.11 53.56
C ASN A 26 5.56 21.21 54.36
N LYS A 27 4.25 21.04 54.52
CA LYS A 27 3.53 21.58 55.69
C LYS A 27 2.72 20.47 56.34
N PRO A 28 2.82 20.26 57.65
CA PRO A 28 2.02 19.26 58.33
C PRO A 28 0.61 19.82 58.54
N LEU A 29 -0.38 19.21 57.97
CA LEU A 29 -1.80 19.41 58.30
C LEU A 29 -2.38 18.11 58.85
N GLY A 30 -2.83 18.25 60.06
CA GLY A 30 -3.78 17.54 60.86
C GLY A 30 -4.16 16.09 60.43
N THR A 31 -3.87 15.18 61.29
CA THR A 31 -4.33 13.81 61.38
C THR A 31 -5.87 13.73 61.25
N MET A 32 -6.37 13.31 60.10
CA MET A 32 -7.57 12.48 60.01
C MET A 32 -7.19 11.24 59.20
N SER A 33 -6.81 10.20 59.92
CA SER A 33 -6.63 8.84 59.39
C SER A 33 -8.01 8.27 59.01
N ALA A 34 -8.51 8.68 57.88
CA ALA A 34 -9.51 7.89 57.19
C ALA A 34 -8.78 6.69 56.56
N SER A 35 -9.02 5.50 57.10
CA SER A 35 -8.58 4.25 56.47
C SER A 35 -8.85 4.31 54.96
N PRO A 36 -7.87 3.98 54.11
CA PRO A 36 -8.11 4.05 52.66
C PRO A 36 -9.37 3.22 52.34
N ARG A 37 -10.41 3.89 51.82
CA ARG A 37 -11.70 3.26 51.52
C ARG A 37 -11.44 2.20 50.48
N ILE A 38 -11.61 0.93 50.84
CA ILE A 38 -11.47 -0.21 49.91
C ILE A 38 -12.50 -0.04 48.83
N ILE A 39 -12.05 -0.02 47.56
CA ILE A 39 -12.90 0.06 46.41
C ILE A 39 -13.26 -1.40 46.02
N ASN A 40 -14.54 -1.72 46.08
CA ASN A 40 -15.06 -2.99 45.58
C ASN A 40 -14.96 -3.04 44.06
N LEU A 41 -14.71 -4.22 43.49
CA LEU A 41 -14.56 -4.42 42.04
C LEU A 41 -15.78 -3.90 41.25
N ASP A 42 -16.99 -4.27 41.65
CA ASP A 42 -18.20 -3.92 40.90
C ASP A 42 -18.56 -2.45 41.03
N ASP A 43 -18.40 -1.87 42.23
CA ASP A 43 -18.62 -0.43 42.40
C ASP A 43 -17.61 0.41 41.65
N GLY A 44 -16.31 0.08 41.76
CA GLY A 44 -15.26 0.78 41.03
C GLY A 44 -15.39 0.65 39.51
N TRP A 45 -15.71 -0.55 39.06
CA TRP A 45 -15.89 -0.79 37.63
C TRP A 45 -17.16 -0.14 37.08
N ASN A 46 -18.34 -0.52 37.61
CA ASN A 46 -19.61 -0.12 37.01
C ASN A 46 -19.91 1.37 37.18
N LYS A 47 -19.67 1.93 38.38
CA LYS A 47 -20.07 3.30 38.69
C LYS A 47 -19.02 4.33 38.30
N GLU A 48 -17.73 4.01 38.45
CA GLU A 48 -16.66 4.98 38.27
C GLU A 48 -15.96 4.85 36.90
N ILE A 49 -15.65 3.63 36.44
CA ILE A 49 -14.89 3.43 35.20
C ILE A 49 -15.86 3.31 34.00
N LYS A 50 -16.79 2.33 34.05
CA LYS A 50 -17.66 2.03 32.93
C LYS A 50 -18.60 3.20 32.63
N ALA A 51 -19.45 3.57 33.59
CA ALA A 51 -20.50 4.59 33.38
C ALA A 51 -19.91 5.99 33.07
N LYS A 52 -18.83 6.40 33.77
CA LYS A 52 -18.29 7.76 33.62
C LYS A 52 -17.30 7.91 32.47
N ALA A 53 -16.62 6.85 32.06
CA ALA A 53 -15.58 6.93 31.04
C ALA A 53 -15.89 6.07 29.80
N ILE A 54 -16.12 4.77 29.96
CA ILE A 54 -16.23 3.86 28.82
C ILE A 54 -17.53 4.06 28.03
N ASP A 55 -18.67 4.07 28.72
CA ASP A 55 -19.98 4.24 28.07
C ASP A 55 -20.07 5.61 27.39
N ARG A 56 -19.56 6.67 28.04
CA ARG A 56 -19.45 8.00 27.45
C ARG A 56 -18.53 8.03 26.23
N LEU A 57 -17.39 7.33 26.27
CA LEU A 57 -16.47 7.23 25.12
C LEU A 57 -17.17 6.55 23.94
N GLN A 58 -17.88 5.45 24.19
CA GLN A 58 -18.64 4.74 23.15
C GLN A 58 -19.77 5.61 22.57
N GLU A 59 -20.46 6.37 23.39
CA GLU A 59 -21.51 7.31 22.94
C GLU A 59 -20.91 8.40 22.01
N ILE A 60 -19.81 9.02 22.42
CA ILE A 60 -19.12 10.02 21.59
C ILE A 60 -18.67 9.43 20.24
N LEU A 61 -18.10 8.22 20.24
CA LEU A 61 -17.65 7.57 19.02
C LEU A 61 -18.80 7.14 18.09
N ASN A 62 -19.95 6.81 18.63
CA ASN A 62 -21.14 6.45 17.86
C ASN A 62 -21.86 7.67 17.26
N ASN A 63 -21.92 8.77 18.00
CA ASN A 63 -22.63 10.00 17.59
C ASN A 63 -21.74 10.93 16.72
N GLY A 64 -20.47 10.66 16.64
CA GLY A 64 -19.48 11.47 15.93
C GLY A 64 -18.62 12.32 16.86
N LEU A 65 -17.49 12.78 16.33
CA LEU A 65 -16.49 13.55 17.06
C LEU A 65 -16.75 15.05 16.87
N ASP A 66 -17.49 15.66 17.79
CA ASP A 66 -17.72 17.10 17.80
C ASP A 66 -16.47 17.87 18.30
N LYS A 67 -15.56 17.20 18.98
CA LYS A 67 -14.33 17.76 19.57
C LYS A 67 -13.08 17.04 19.07
N LYS A 68 -11.93 17.70 19.17
CA LYS A 68 -10.64 17.04 18.91
C LYS A 68 -10.47 15.83 19.83
N GLN A 69 -9.83 14.77 19.31
CA GLN A 69 -9.61 13.52 20.07
C GLN A 69 -8.93 13.74 21.44
N SER A 70 -8.11 14.77 21.57
CA SER A 70 -7.45 15.14 22.84
C SER A 70 -8.38 15.81 23.87
N GLU A 71 -9.55 16.30 23.44
CA GLU A 71 -10.48 17.11 24.23
C GLU A 71 -11.77 16.34 24.59
N MET A 72 -11.84 15.04 24.34
CA MET A 72 -13.01 14.20 24.62
C MET A 72 -13.33 14.10 26.12
N PHE A 73 -12.29 14.20 26.96
CA PHE A 73 -12.40 14.19 28.41
C PHE A 73 -11.70 15.41 28.99
N GLU A 74 -12.32 16.02 29.99
CA GLU A 74 -11.65 17.06 30.78
C GLU A 74 -10.50 16.46 31.61
N PRO A 75 -9.42 17.22 31.87
CA PRO A 75 -8.29 16.74 32.68
C PRO A 75 -8.71 16.16 34.03
N LYS A 76 -9.73 16.73 34.67
CA LYS A 76 -10.26 16.27 35.94
C LYS A 76 -10.95 14.90 35.84
N GLU A 77 -11.74 14.69 34.79
CA GLU A 77 -12.45 13.43 34.53
C GLU A 77 -11.45 12.29 34.24
N TYR A 78 -10.45 12.59 33.39
CA TYR A 78 -9.37 11.66 33.10
C TYR A 78 -8.61 11.25 34.37
N VAL A 79 -8.17 12.23 35.17
CA VAL A 79 -7.42 11.97 36.43
C VAL A 79 -8.24 11.17 37.41
N GLN A 80 -9.54 11.43 37.53
CA GLN A 80 -10.45 10.68 38.39
C GLN A 80 -10.51 9.21 37.98
N THR A 81 -10.76 8.93 36.68
CA THR A 81 -10.83 7.56 36.15
C THR A 81 -9.51 6.83 36.32
N TYR A 82 -8.38 7.47 35.96
CA TYR A 82 -7.05 6.89 36.15
C TYR A 82 -6.77 6.58 37.65
N THR A 83 -7.10 7.51 38.56
CA THR A 83 -6.87 7.33 40.01
C THR A 83 -7.70 6.18 40.55
N THR A 84 -8.94 6.02 40.07
CA THR A 84 -9.77 4.87 40.45
C THR A 84 -9.13 3.56 40.00
N CYS A 85 -8.69 3.46 38.74
CA CYS A 85 -7.99 2.27 38.23
C CYS A 85 -6.70 1.99 39.02
N TYR A 86 -5.91 3.02 39.29
CA TYR A 86 -4.68 2.93 40.11
C TYR A 86 -4.97 2.38 41.52
N ASN A 87 -5.95 2.94 42.21
CA ASN A 87 -6.31 2.50 43.56
C ASN A 87 -6.77 1.04 43.57
N MET A 88 -7.58 0.64 42.58
CA MET A 88 -8.04 -0.74 42.47
C MET A 88 -6.90 -1.73 42.19
N CYS A 89 -5.85 -1.33 41.50
CA CYS A 89 -4.65 -2.14 41.24
C CYS A 89 -3.68 -2.20 42.41
N THR A 90 -3.69 -1.19 43.29
CA THR A 90 -2.69 -1.05 44.38
C THR A 90 -3.21 -1.42 45.76
N GLN A 91 -4.49 -1.79 45.87
CA GLN A 91 -5.08 -2.31 47.12
C GLN A 91 -4.38 -3.59 47.57
N LYS A 92 -4.35 -3.80 48.90
CA LYS A 92 -3.76 -5.00 49.51
C LYS A 92 -4.62 -6.23 49.19
N SER A 93 -3.98 -7.38 49.04
CA SER A 93 -4.69 -8.65 48.92
C SER A 93 -5.70 -8.84 50.06
N PRO A 94 -6.93 -9.33 49.80
CA PRO A 94 -7.42 -9.88 48.55
C PRO A 94 -8.09 -8.87 47.58
N TYR A 95 -7.94 -7.57 47.84
CA TYR A 95 -8.65 -6.50 47.11
C TYR A 95 -7.84 -5.89 45.95
N ASN A 96 -6.78 -6.55 45.49
CA ASN A 96 -6.08 -6.16 44.28
C ASN A 96 -6.84 -6.70 43.03
N TRP A 97 -7.35 -5.79 42.21
CA TRP A 97 -8.23 -6.12 41.09
C TRP A 97 -7.56 -6.06 39.71
N SER A 98 -6.22 -6.14 39.66
CA SER A 98 -5.47 -5.98 38.41
C SER A 98 -5.87 -7.01 37.35
N GLU A 99 -6.00 -8.28 37.74
CA GLU A 99 -6.41 -9.36 36.82
C GLU A 99 -7.82 -9.15 36.29
N GLN A 100 -8.76 -8.87 37.18
CA GLN A 100 -10.16 -8.65 36.83
C GLN A 100 -10.35 -7.39 35.96
N LEU A 101 -9.56 -6.35 36.20
CA LEU A 101 -9.58 -5.16 35.34
C LEU A 101 -9.04 -5.45 33.94
N TYR A 102 -8.00 -6.27 33.82
CA TYR A 102 -7.48 -6.69 32.52
C TYR A 102 -8.52 -7.51 31.74
N GLN A 103 -9.18 -8.46 32.40
CA GLN A 103 -10.25 -9.27 31.82
C GLN A 103 -11.43 -8.40 31.37
N ARG A 104 -11.96 -7.54 32.27
CA ARG A 104 -13.08 -6.64 31.96
C ARG A 104 -12.78 -5.63 30.87
N HIS A 105 -11.53 -5.21 30.73
CA HIS A 105 -11.08 -4.37 29.61
C HIS A 105 -11.31 -5.10 28.29
N GLY A 106 -10.83 -6.35 28.17
CA GLY A 106 -11.00 -7.15 26.95
C GLY A 106 -12.45 -7.49 26.65
N GLU A 107 -13.23 -7.86 27.68
CA GLU A 107 -14.67 -8.16 27.56
C GLU A 107 -15.46 -6.95 27.06
N THR A 108 -15.19 -5.75 27.61
CA THR A 108 -15.87 -4.53 27.22
C THR A 108 -15.63 -4.18 25.74
N ILE A 109 -14.39 -4.31 25.29
CA ILE A 109 -14.04 -4.12 23.86
C ILE A 109 -14.77 -5.16 23.01
N SER A 110 -14.76 -6.44 23.42
CA SER A 110 -15.41 -7.52 22.67
C SER A 110 -16.92 -7.32 22.54
N VAL A 111 -17.59 -6.94 23.63
CA VAL A 111 -19.04 -6.65 23.62
C VAL A 111 -19.38 -5.48 22.70
N TYR A 112 -18.58 -4.41 22.72
CA TYR A 112 -18.78 -3.27 21.82
C TYR A 112 -18.56 -3.64 20.36
N LEU A 113 -17.51 -4.40 20.04
CA LEU A 113 -17.22 -4.82 18.68
C LEU A 113 -18.30 -5.73 18.10
N GLN A 114 -18.77 -6.71 18.89
CA GLN A 114 -19.81 -7.66 18.45
C GLN A 114 -21.22 -7.05 18.43
N GLY A 115 -21.52 -6.19 19.41
CA GLY A 115 -22.87 -5.61 19.55
C GLY A 115 -23.12 -4.36 18.72
N THR A 116 -22.07 -3.60 18.37
CA THR A 116 -22.22 -2.32 17.68
C THR A 116 -21.47 -2.27 16.35
N VAL A 117 -20.21 -2.68 16.34
CA VAL A 117 -19.35 -2.50 15.16
C VAL A 117 -19.68 -3.53 14.08
N LEU A 118 -19.62 -4.82 14.40
CA LEU A 118 -19.88 -5.89 13.43
C LEU A 118 -21.27 -5.79 12.78
N PRO A 119 -22.37 -5.56 13.52
CA PRO A 119 -23.70 -5.38 12.90
C PRO A 119 -23.76 -4.20 11.93
N SER A 120 -23.01 -3.10 12.20
CA SER A 120 -23.00 -1.94 11.30
C SER A 120 -22.32 -2.19 9.95
N LEU A 121 -21.58 -3.30 9.81
CA LEU A 121 -20.87 -3.69 8.57
C LEU A 121 -21.64 -4.72 7.75
N ARG A 122 -22.44 -5.58 8.38
CA ARG A 122 -23.08 -6.75 7.74
C ARG A 122 -23.99 -6.41 6.56
N ASP A 123 -24.67 -5.26 6.64
CA ASP A 123 -25.63 -4.84 5.60
C ASP A 123 -25.02 -3.85 4.60
N ARG A 124 -23.70 -3.74 4.58
CA ARG A 124 -22.99 -2.83 3.68
C ARG A 124 -22.15 -3.58 2.68
N HIS A 125 -22.10 -3.04 1.47
CA HIS A 125 -21.36 -3.61 0.35
C HIS A 125 -20.52 -2.51 -0.32
N ASP A 126 -19.56 -2.92 -1.13
CA ASP A 126 -18.74 -2.08 -1.99
C ASP A 126 -18.10 -0.89 -1.23
N GLU A 127 -18.11 0.27 -1.81
CA GLU A 127 -17.53 1.49 -1.23
C GLU A 127 -18.13 1.85 0.15
N PHE A 128 -19.42 1.55 0.37
CA PHE A 128 -20.06 1.83 1.66
C PHE A 128 -19.54 0.94 2.78
N LEU A 129 -19.18 -0.30 2.49
CA LEU A 129 -18.52 -1.19 3.42
C LEU A 129 -17.14 -0.64 3.81
N LEU A 130 -16.35 -0.21 2.82
CA LEU A 130 -15.02 0.36 3.06
C LEU A 130 -15.08 1.63 3.91
N LYS A 131 -16.00 2.54 3.62
CA LYS A 131 -16.22 3.78 4.39
C LYS A 131 -16.61 3.51 5.83
N GLU A 132 -17.54 2.59 6.05
CA GLU A 132 -17.96 2.27 7.42
C GLU A 132 -16.84 1.55 8.18
N LEU A 133 -16.15 0.58 7.55
CA LEU A 133 -15.06 -0.15 8.19
C LEU A 133 -13.91 0.78 8.60
N THR A 134 -13.47 1.67 7.71
CA THR A 134 -12.39 2.64 8.01
C THR A 134 -12.81 3.59 9.12
N LYS A 135 -14.05 4.07 9.13
CA LYS A 135 -14.62 4.87 10.22
C LYS A 135 -14.58 4.11 11.55
N ARG A 136 -15.05 2.85 11.56
CA ARG A 136 -15.06 2.01 12.78
C ARG A 136 -13.67 1.69 13.28
N TRP A 137 -12.72 1.47 12.36
CA TRP A 137 -11.33 1.27 12.72
C TRP A 137 -10.71 2.51 13.37
N LEU A 138 -10.88 3.69 12.79
CA LEU A 138 -10.41 4.94 13.38
C LEU A 138 -11.02 5.19 14.77
N ASN A 139 -12.32 4.94 14.94
CA ASN A 139 -12.98 5.01 16.24
C ASN A 139 -12.38 4.02 17.23
N HIS A 140 -12.08 2.80 16.78
CA HIS A 140 -11.45 1.78 17.62
C HIS A 140 -10.03 2.17 18.06
N GLU A 141 -9.23 2.78 17.18
CA GLU A 141 -7.92 3.31 17.55
C GLU A 141 -8.02 4.41 18.62
N ILE A 142 -9.01 5.29 18.49
CA ILE A 142 -9.28 6.35 19.50
C ILE A 142 -9.70 5.69 20.82
N MET A 143 -10.60 4.72 20.77
CA MET A 143 -11.04 3.96 21.95
C MET A 143 -9.85 3.31 22.65
N ASN A 144 -8.99 2.60 21.92
CA ASN A 144 -7.79 1.97 22.47
C ASN A 144 -6.85 2.96 23.13
N LYS A 145 -6.60 4.13 22.52
CA LYS A 145 -5.76 5.19 23.10
C LYS A 145 -6.31 5.71 24.42
N TRP A 146 -7.63 5.92 24.53
CA TRP A 146 -8.24 6.36 25.78
C TRP A 146 -8.26 5.26 26.83
N MET A 147 -8.60 4.05 26.43
CA MET A 147 -8.55 2.89 27.33
C MET A 147 -7.14 2.67 27.88
N GLN A 148 -6.10 2.75 27.07
CA GLN A 148 -4.70 2.67 27.51
C GLN A 148 -4.35 3.78 28.50
N ARG A 149 -4.87 4.99 28.33
CA ARG A 149 -4.66 6.10 29.29
C ARG A 149 -5.34 5.83 30.62
N PHE A 150 -6.59 5.39 30.62
CA PHE A 150 -7.33 5.08 31.87
C PHE A 150 -6.66 3.95 32.65
N PHE A 151 -6.18 2.93 31.96
CA PHE A 151 -5.56 1.74 32.53
C PHE A 151 -4.02 1.77 32.47
N MET A 152 -3.39 2.96 32.38
CA MET A 152 -1.96 3.08 32.17
C MET A 152 -1.12 2.39 33.27
N TYR A 153 -1.57 2.38 34.54
CA TYR A 153 -0.89 1.69 35.63
C TYR A 153 -0.93 0.16 35.41
N LEU A 154 -2.09 -0.37 35.01
CA LEU A 154 -2.27 -1.77 34.71
C LEU A 154 -1.33 -2.23 33.57
N ASP A 155 -1.27 -1.46 32.49
CA ASP A 155 -0.41 -1.73 31.32
C ASP A 155 1.10 -1.71 31.70
N ARG A 156 1.50 -0.78 32.55
CA ARG A 156 2.91 -0.64 32.96
C ARG A 156 3.41 -1.71 33.91
N TYR A 157 2.58 -2.16 34.83
CA TYR A 157 3.01 -3.03 35.93
C TYR A 157 2.43 -4.45 35.81
N TYR A 158 1.11 -4.62 35.81
CA TYR A 158 0.49 -5.93 35.77
C TYR A 158 0.80 -6.67 34.46
N VAL A 159 0.57 -6.01 33.30
CA VAL A 159 0.79 -6.58 31.97
C VAL A 159 2.25 -6.99 31.79
N LYS A 160 3.20 -6.14 32.18
CA LYS A 160 4.63 -6.47 32.10
C LYS A 160 5.04 -7.61 33.03
N HIS A 161 4.54 -7.59 34.26
CA HIS A 161 4.87 -8.62 35.26
C HIS A 161 4.39 -10.02 34.82
N HIS A 162 3.24 -10.09 34.17
CA HIS A 162 2.65 -11.35 33.73
C HIS A 162 2.94 -11.68 32.26
N SER A 163 3.79 -10.91 31.58
CA SER A 163 4.16 -11.09 30.15
C SER A 163 2.93 -11.18 29.22
N LEU A 164 1.89 -10.43 29.58
CA LEU A 164 0.66 -10.34 28.78
C LEU A 164 0.82 -9.37 27.61
N PRO A 165 -0.01 -9.46 26.56
CA PRO A 165 -0.08 -8.43 25.52
C PRO A 165 -0.44 -7.07 26.13
N SER A 166 0.22 -5.98 25.65
CA SER A 166 -0.20 -4.63 26.03
C SER A 166 -1.67 -4.40 25.73
N LEU A 167 -2.30 -3.48 26.48
CA LEU A 167 -3.71 -3.17 26.27
C LEU A 167 -4.02 -2.73 24.83
N GLU A 168 -3.11 -1.98 24.22
CA GLU A 168 -3.21 -1.59 22.80
C GLU A 168 -3.19 -2.83 21.88
N LYS A 169 -2.21 -3.72 22.10
CA LYS A 169 -2.08 -4.93 21.27
C LYS A 169 -3.26 -5.87 21.47
N ALA A 170 -3.74 -6.02 22.71
CA ALA A 170 -4.94 -6.80 23.01
C ALA A 170 -6.18 -6.23 22.32
N GLY A 171 -6.39 -4.90 22.40
CA GLY A 171 -7.50 -4.22 21.71
C GLY A 171 -7.48 -4.38 20.19
N LYS A 172 -6.31 -4.22 19.55
CA LYS A 172 -6.14 -4.50 18.11
C LYS A 172 -6.43 -5.96 17.78
N GLY A 173 -5.99 -6.90 18.63
CA GLY A 173 -6.27 -8.32 18.48
C GLY A 173 -7.74 -8.68 18.57
N HIS A 174 -8.50 -8.00 19.44
CA HIS A 174 -9.97 -8.17 19.48
C HIS A 174 -10.63 -7.67 18.20
N PHE A 175 -10.22 -6.50 17.67
CA PHE A 175 -10.74 -5.98 16.40
C PHE A 175 -10.43 -6.93 15.24
N LYS A 176 -9.18 -7.41 15.15
CA LYS A 176 -8.79 -8.38 14.12
C LYS A 176 -9.70 -9.59 14.13
N ARG A 177 -9.79 -10.28 15.26
CA ARG A 177 -10.52 -11.55 15.37
C ARG A 177 -12.03 -11.41 15.25
N LEU A 178 -12.63 -10.35 15.80
CA LEU A 178 -14.08 -10.22 15.93
C LEU A 178 -14.73 -9.40 14.80
N VAL A 179 -13.94 -8.61 14.08
CA VAL A 179 -14.46 -7.75 13.01
C VAL A 179 -13.72 -8.01 11.71
N PHE A 180 -12.40 -7.79 11.68
CA PHE A 180 -11.64 -7.85 10.43
C PHE A 180 -11.69 -9.23 9.78
N ASP A 181 -11.44 -10.30 10.53
CA ASP A 181 -11.42 -11.66 10.00
C ASP A 181 -12.79 -12.11 9.43
N GLU A 182 -13.89 -11.51 9.91
CA GLU A 182 -15.25 -11.76 9.40
C GLU A 182 -15.54 -11.05 8.06
N VAL A 183 -14.97 -9.85 7.86
CA VAL A 183 -15.32 -9.01 6.70
C VAL A 183 -14.19 -8.87 5.67
N LYS A 184 -12.99 -9.36 5.95
CA LYS A 184 -11.80 -9.13 5.11
C LYS A 184 -11.97 -9.60 3.66
N ALA A 185 -12.73 -10.66 3.41
CA ALA A 185 -12.96 -11.17 2.06
C ALA A 185 -13.82 -10.18 1.22
N ASP A 186 -14.90 -9.68 1.82
CA ASP A 186 -15.79 -8.71 1.17
C ASP A 186 -15.09 -7.37 0.98
N VAL A 187 -14.28 -6.96 1.96
CA VAL A 187 -13.46 -5.74 1.88
C VAL A 187 -12.43 -5.86 0.76
N THR A 188 -11.74 -7.00 0.65
CA THR A 188 -10.79 -7.25 -0.44
C THR A 188 -11.48 -7.21 -1.80
N ALA A 189 -12.62 -7.86 -1.94
CA ALA A 189 -13.40 -7.85 -3.18
C ALA A 189 -13.82 -6.42 -3.58
N ALA A 190 -14.34 -5.64 -2.63
CA ALA A 190 -14.73 -4.24 -2.86
C ALA A 190 -13.52 -3.35 -3.24
N MET A 191 -12.37 -3.53 -2.60
CA MET A 191 -11.15 -2.79 -2.97
C MET A 191 -10.68 -3.12 -4.38
N LEU A 192 -10.69 -4.41 -4.76
CA LEU A 192 -10.27 -4.86 -6.09
C LEU A 192 -11.22 -4.35 -7.18
N ASP A 193 -12.52 -4.31 -6.91
CA ASP A 193 -13.49 -3.76 -7.84
C ASP A 193 -13.24 -2.26 -8.10
N ILE A 194 -13.03 -1.46 -7.04
CA ILE A 194 -12.69 -0.04 -7.16
C ILE A 194 -11.37 0.16 -7.92
N ILE A 195 -10.34 -0.67 -7.68
CA ILE A 195 -9.07 -0.60 -8.40
C ILE A 195 -9.29 -0.91 -9.89
N ASN A 196 -10.11 -1.89 -10.23
CA ASN A 196 -10.43 -2.21 -11.62
C ASN A 196 -11.26 -1.11 -12.30
N GLN A 197 -12.19 -0.47 -11.59
CA GLN A 197 -12.90 0.72 -12.08
C GLN A 197 -11.92 1.87 -12.36
N GLU A 198 -10.94 2.11 -11.50
CA GLU A 198 -9.88 3.11 -11.75
C GLU A 198 -9.04 2.76 -12.98
N ARG A 199 -8.71 1.48 -13.19
CA ARG A 199 -8.02 1.00 -14.41
C ARG A 199 -8.81 1.27 -15.68
N ASP A 200 -10.13 1.19 -15.60
CA ASP A 200 -11.05 1.49 -16.70
C ASP A 200 -11.35 2.99 -16.86
N GLY A 201 -10.69 3.85 -16.05
CA GLY A 201 -10.74 5.31 -16.16
C GLY A 201 -11.76 6.00 -15.25
N ALA A 202 -12.39 5.29 -14.32
CA ALA A 202 -13.27 5.89 -13.33
C ALA A 202 -12.47 6.72 -12.29
N VAL A 203 -13.09 7.78 -11.78
CA VAL A 203 -12.55 8.56 -10.67
C VAL A 203 -12.95 7.86 -9.36
N VAL A 204 -11.94 7.48 -8.56
CA VAL A 204 -12.14 6.74 -7.31
C VAL A 204 -11.58 7.48 -6.10
N ASP A 205 -12.07 7.16 -4.91
CA ASP A 205 -11.53 7.68 -3.66
C ASP A 205 -10.23 6.95 -3.27
N ARG A 206 -9.10 7.46 -3.77
CA ARG A 206 -7.75 6.93 -3.47
C ARG A 206 -7.41 7.02 -1.98
N GLN A 207 -7.97 8.00 -1.26
CA GLN A 207 -7.74 8.14 0.17
C GLN A 207 -8.42 7.03 0.96
N LEU A 208 -9.61 6.62 0.56
CA LEU A 208 -10.32 5.48 1.13
C LEU A 208 -9.53 4.19 0.92
N LEU A 209 -9.04 3.92 -0.30
CA LEU A 209 -8.18 2.76 -0.58
C LEU A 209 -6.93 2.77 0.30
N LYS A 210 -6.26 3.91 0.46
CA LYS A 210 -5.10 4.05 1.34
C LYS A 210 -5.42 3.71 2.80
N GLN A 211 -6.55 4.17 3.31
CA GLN A 211 -6.99 3.86 4.67
C GLN A 211 -7.26 2.36 4.84
N CYS A 212 -7.83 1.70 3.83
CA CYS A 212 -8.04 0.26 3.84
C CYS A 212 -6.69 -0.50 3.83
N VAL A 213 -5.73 -0.10 3.01
CA VAL A 213 -4.38 -0.69 2.99
C VAL A 213 -3.72 -0.55 4.35
N MET A 214 -3.74 0.65 4.96
CA MET A 214 -3.21 0.87 6.31
C MET A 214 -3.91 0.00 7.37
N LEU A 215 -5.20 -0.29 7.20
CA LEU A 215 -5.92 -1.22 8.09
C LEU A 215 -5.36 -2.65 7.95
N PHE A 216 -5.18 -3.15 6.72
CA PHE A 216 -4.58 -4.48 6.52
C PHE A 216 -3.18 -4.57 7.13
N GLU A 217 -2.33 -3.55 6.95
CA GLU A 217 -1.01 -3.48 7.58
C GLU A 217 -1.10 -3.49 9.11
N ALA A 218 -2.04 -2.72 9.69
CA ALA A 218 -2.25 -2.69 11.14
C ALA A 218 -2.72 -4.04 11.70
N MET A 219 -3.50 -4.81 10.92
CA MET A 219 -3.95 -6.15 11.31
C MET A 219 -2.83 -7.20 11.29
N GLY A 220 -1.71 -6.92 10.65
CA GLY A 220 -0.49 -7.74 10.73
C GLY A 220 0.22 -7.69 12.09
N MET A 221 -0.17 -6.80 13.01
CA MET A 221 0.40 -6.70 14.37
C MET A 221 1.93 -6.51 14.45
N GLY A 222 2.52 -5.92 13.41
CA GLY A 222 3.96 -5.68 13.30
C GLY A 222 4.65 -6.48 12.19
N CYS A 223 3.93 -7.33 11.45
CA CYS A 223 4.33 -7.92 10.18
C CYS A 223 3.33 -7.54 9.08
N LEU A 224 3.63 -7.87 7.83
CA LEU A 224 2.74 -7.59 6.70
C LEU A 224 1.88 -8.80 6.29
N ASP A 225 1.79 -9.84 7.13
CA ASP A 225 1.13 -11.09 6.75
C ASP A 225 -0.33 -10.89 6.34
N ALA A 226 -1.09 -10.09 7.10
CA ALA A 226 -2.47 -9.82 6.75
C ALA A 226 -2.61 -9.03 5.43
N TYR A 227 -1.71 -8.08 5.17
CA TYR A 227 -1.67 -7.39 3.89
C TYR A 227 -1.28 -8.33 2.75
N ASN A 228 -0.22 -9.10 2.91
CA ASN A 228 0.31 -9.98 1.86
C ASN A 228 -0.67 -11.10 1.50
N LEU A 229 -1.19 -11.82 2.51
CA LEU A 229 -2.02 -13.01 2.28
C LEU A 229 -3.48 -12.67 1.96
N ASP A 230 -4.06 -11.71 2.69
CA ASP A 230 -5.49 -11.42 2.57
C ASP A 230 -5.79 -10.40 1.46
N PHE A 231 -4.83 -9.53 1.07
CA PHE A 231 -5.03 -8.50 0.04
C PHE A 231 -4.08 -8.61 -1.15
N GLU A 232 -2.73 -8.59 -0.97
CA GLU A 232 -1.77 -8.49 -2.08
C GLU A 232 -1.85 -9.68 -3.04
N GLU A 233 -1.96 -10.91 -2.53
CA GLU A 233 -2.10 -12.10 -3.39
C GLU A 233 -3.36 -12.04 -4.26
N ASN A 234 -4.46 -11.55 -3.71
CA ASN A 234 -5.70 -11.34 -4.46
C ASN A 234 -5.58 -10.20 -5.48
N LEU A 235 -4.88 -9.10 -5.12
CA LEU A 235 -4.57 -8.00 -6.01
C LEU A 235 -3.75 -8.49 -7.21
N LEU A 236 -2.69 -9.26 -6.99
CA LEU A 236 -1.85 -9.79 -8.07
C LEU A 236 -2.64 -10.72 -8.99
N ARG A 237 -3.52 -11.56 -8.45
CA ARG A 237 -4.41 -12.42 -9.23
C ARG A 237 -5.39 -11.61 -10.08
N SER A 238 -6.09 -10.66 -9.49
CA SER A 238 -7.01 -9.76 -10.20
C SER A 238 -6.29 -8.94 -11.27
N THR A 239 -5.07 -8.48 -11.00
CA THR A 239 -4.23 -7.76 -11.95
C THR A 239 -3.87 -8.62 -13.15
N LYS A 240 -3.49 -9.86 -12.90
CA LYS A 240 -3.20 -10.84 -13.97
C LYS A 240 -4.40 -11.05 -14.88
N GLU A 241 -5.57 -11.30 -14.30
CA GLU A 241 -6.82 -11.51 -15.06
C GLU A 241 -7.22 -10.27 -15.85
N TYR A 242 -7.09 -9.09 -15.25
CA TYR A 242 -7.39 -7.82 -15.90
C TYR A 242 -6.50 -7.59 -17.13
N TYR A 243 -5.17 -7.70 -16.97
CA TYR A 243 -4.23 -7.45 -18.07
C TYR A 243 -4.18 -8.59 -19.11
N ALA A 244 -4.48 -9.83 -18.74
CA ALA A 244 -4.65 -10.91 -19.71
C ALA A 244 -5.78 -10.59 -20.70
N ARG A 245 -6.90 -10.07 -20.21
CA ARG A 245 -8.03 -9.63 -21.06
C ARG A 245 -7.66 -8.40 -21.87
N LYS A 246 -7.15 -7.35 -21.23
CA LYS A 246 -6.81 -6.08 -21.90
C LYS A 246 -5.73 -6.25 -22.97
N SER A 247 -4.69 -7.05 -22.71
CA SER A 247 -3.65 -7.31 -23.70
C SER A 247 -4.18 -8.04 -24.94
N SER A 248 -5.15 -8.93 -24.77
CA SER A 248 -5.82 -9.58 -25.91
C SER A 248 -6.63 -8.56 -26.72
N GLU A 249 -7.45 -7.74 -26.06
CA GLU A 249 -8.23 -6.67 -26.72
C GLU A 249 -7.31 -5.72 -27.52
N TRP A 250 -6.16 -5.34 -26.95
CA TRP A 250 -5.20 -4.45 -27.61
C TRP A 250 -4.50 -5.12 -28.80
N VAL A 251 -4.13 -6.41 -28.67
CA VAL A 251 -3.52 -7.15 -29.79
C VAL A 251 -4.47 -7.22 -30.98
N ASP A 252 -5.75 -7.44 -30.74
CA ASP A 252 -6.75 -7.57 -31.81
C ASP A 252 -7.09 -6.22 -32.47
N GLY A 253 -7.12 -5.14 -31.67
CA GLY A 253 -7.59 -3.84 -32.14
C GLY A 253 -6.51 -2.87 -32.63
N ASP A 254 -5.26 -2.98 -32.13
CA ASP A 254 -4.22 -1.97 -32.34
C ASP A 254 -3.03 -2.51 -33.16
N GLY A 255 -2.31 -1.64 -33.83
CA GLY A 255 -0.97 -1.94 -34.33
C GLY A 255 0.06 -2.06 -33.19
N THR A 256 1.24 -2.60 -33.49
CA THR A 256 2.32 -2.74 -32.50
C THR A 256 2.73 -1.41 -31.86
N PRO A 257 2.87 -0.28 -32.57
CA PRO A 257 3.19 1.01 -31.97
C PRO A 257 2.15 1.46 -30.94
N GLU A 258 0.87 1.43 -31.31
CA GLU A 258 -0.24 1.84 -30.43
C GLU A 258 -0.34 0.93 -29.19
N TYR A 259 -0.14 -0.38 -29.38
CA TYR A 259 -0.08 -1.35 -28.29
C TYR A 259 1.04 -0.99 -27.29
N MET A 260 2.25 -0.70 -27.79
CA MET A 260 3.38 -0.36 -26.93
C MET A 260 3.16 0.93 -26.15
N VAL A 261 2.48 1.92 -26.71
CA VAL A 261 2.07 3.14 -25.98
C VAL A 261 1.11 2.79 -24.84
N LYS A 262 0.11 1.94 -25.10
CA LYS A 262 -0.83 1.49 -24.07
C LYS A 262 -0.12 0.70 -22.97
N ALA A 263 0.84 -0.17 -23.33
CA ALA A 263 1.63 -0.94 -22.38
C ALA A 263 2.49 -0.04 -21.49
N GLU A 264 3.18 0.95 -22.06
CA GLU A 264 4.00 1.92 -21.32
C GLU A 264 3.14 2.72 -20.34
N ASN A 265 1.98 3.22 -20.78
CA ASN A 265 1.02 3.95 -19.95
C ASN A 265 0.44 3.07 -18.83
N ALA A 266 0.14 1.80 -19.09
CA ALA A 266 -0.35 0.86 -18.10
C ALA A 266 0.67 0.63 -16.99
N LEU A 267 1.94 0.40 -17.34
CA LEU A 267 3.02 0.24 -16.36
C LEU A 267 3.25 1.51 -15.53
N ALA A 268 3.17 2.68 -16.14
CA ALA A 268 3.26 3.96 -15.44
C ALA A 268 2.09 4.15 -14.47
N ALA A 269 0.87 3.82 -14.89
CA ALA A 269 -0.32 3.92 -14.05
C ALA A 269 -0.29 2.97 -12.85
N GLU A 270 0.18 1.72 -13.02
CA GLU A 270 0.33 0.80 -11.89
C GLU A 270 1.39 1.27 -10.89
N ARG A 271 2.49 1.84 -11.37
CA ARG A 271 3.51 2.46 -10.48
C ARG A 271 2.93 3.65 -9.71
N GLU A 272 2.12 4.48 -10.37
CA GLU A 272 1.42 5.60 -9.72
C GLU A 272 0.46 5.09 -8.63
N ARG A 273 -0.29 4.00 -8.88
CA ARG A 273 -1.18 3.38 -7.88
C ARG A 273 -0.44 2.94 -6.64
N VAL A 274 0.73 2.30 -6.80
CA VAL A 274 1.58 1.93 -5.66
C VAL A 274 1.97 3.18 -4.87
N GLY A 275 2.42 4.23 -5.53
CA GLY A 275 2.79 5.48 -4.86
C GLY A 275 1.64 6.17 -4.12
N ASN A 276 0.41 6.03 -4.63
CA ASN A 276 -0.75 6.69 -4.07
C ASN A 276 -1.34 5.96 -2.85
N TYR A 277 -1.52 4.64 -2.91
CA TYR A 277 -2.26 3.94 -1.86
C TYR A 277 -1.82 2.50 -1.54
N LEU A 278 -0.97 1.85 -2.33
CA LEU A 278 -0.49 0.50 -2.02
C LEU A 278 0.79 0.52 -1.14
N ASN A 279 1.16 -0.63 -0.60
CA ASN A 279 2.45 -0.77 0.08
C ASN A 279 3.60 -0.71 -0.94
N PRO A 280 4.67 0.07 -0.68
CA PRO A 280 5.81 0.17 -1.61
C PRO A 280 6.47 -1.18 -1.93
N GLY A 281 6.43 -2.15 -1.03
CA GLY A 281 6.95 -3.50 -1.25
C GLY A 281 6.23 -4.30 -2.34
N THR A 282 5.02 -3.89 -2.71
CA THR A 282 4.20 -4.52 -3.75
C THR A 282 4.66 -4.16 -5.17
N GLU A 283 5.41 -3.04 -5.36
CA GLU A 283 5.73 -2.50 -6.69
C GLU A 283 6.36 -3.54 -7.61
N GLY A 284 7.43 -4.20 -7.15
CA GLY A 284 8.15 -5.17 -7.99
C GLY A 284 7.30 -6.36 -8.39
N ARG A 285 6.48 -6.89 -7.48
CA ARG A 285 5.58 -8.02 -7.74
C ARG A 285 4.45 -7.63 -8.69
N LEU A 286 3.84 -6.46 -8.48
CA LEU A 286 2.76 -5.95 -9.29
C LEU A 286 3.21 -5.68 -10.73
N LEU A 287 4.31 -4.93 -10.90
CA LEU A 287 4.86 -4.64 -12.22
C LEU A 287 5.30 -5.91 -12.94
N GLY A 288 5.92 -6.87 -12.24
CA GLY A 288 6.30 -8.16 -12.83
C GLY A 288 5.09 -8.93 -13.39
N VAL A 289 3.95 -8.95 -12.69
CA VAL A 289 2.71 -9.56 -13.19
C VAL A 289 2.17 -8.84 -14.43
N VAL A 290 2.21 -7.52 -14.43
CA VAL A 290 1.74 -6.72 -15.57
C VAL A 290 2.66 -6.94 -16.78
N GLU A 291 3.98 -6.87 -16.58
CA GLU A 291 4.98 -7.10 -17.63
C GLU A 291 4.86 -8.50 -18.26
N ASP A 292 4.62 -9.54 -17.44
CA ASP A 292 4.39 -10.89 -17.95
C ASP A 292 3.15 -10.95 -18.87
N GLU A 293 2.03 -10.34 -18.48
CA GLU A 293 0.79 -10.42 -19.25
C GLU A 293 0.79 -9.56 -20.52
N ILE A 294 1.39 -8.34 -20.46
CA ILE A 294 1.33 -7.40 -21.59
C ILE A 294 2.57 -7.42 -22.48
N LEU A 295 3.71 -7.95 -22.04
CA LEU A 295 4.94 -8.01 -22.81
C LEU A 295 5.36 -9.45 -23.09
N ALA A 296 5.74 -10.22 -22.07
CA ALA A 296 6.30 -11.55 -22.26
C ALA A 296 5.37 -12.49 -23.05
N LYS A 297 4.10 -12.57 -22.66
CA LYS A 297 3.12 -13.45 -23.35
C LYS A 297 2.69 -12.95 -24.72
N ARG A 298 2.97 -11.72 -25.06
CA ARG A 298 2.59 -11.11 -26.34
C ARG A 298 3.78 -10.84 -27.25
N GLU A 299 4.99 -11.14 -26.80
CA GLU A 299 6.24 -10.86 -27.50
C GLU A 299 6.20 -11.31 -28.98
N THR A 300 6.00 -12.59 -29.23
CA THR A 300 5.99 -13.14 -30.59
C THR A 300 4.95 -12.45 -31.50
N VAL A 301 3.73 -12.25 -30.97
CA VAL A 301 2.65 -11.62 -31.72
C VAL A 301 3.00 -10.17 -32.07
N LEU A 302 3.58 -9.40 -31.13
CA LEU A 302 3.96 -8.00 -31.35
C LEU A 302 5.12 -7.87 -32.33
N LEU A 303 6.10 -8.78 -32.28
CA LEU A 303 7.25 -8.75 -33.19
C LEU A 303 6.88 -9.15 -34.61
N GLU A 304 5.99 -10.14 -34.76
CA GLU A 304 5.64 -10.71 -36.06
C GLU A 304 4.34 -10.14 -36.66
N LYS A 305 3.70 -9.18 -35.98
CA LYS A 305 2.40 -8.65 -36.42
C LYS A 305 2.46 -8.12 -37.84
N GLU A 306 1.58 -8.66 -38.71
CA GLU A 306 1.50 -8.24 -40.09
C GLU A 306 1.15 -6.74 -40.18
N GLY A 307 1.88 -5.99 -41.00
CA GLY A 307 1.66 -4.56 -41.25
C GLY A 307 2.17 -3.60 -40.14
N SER A 308 2.54 -4.08 -38.94
CA SER A 308 3.00 -3.20 -37.86
C SER A 308 4.08 -3.78 -36.95
N GLY A 309 4.50 -5.03 -37.16
CA GLY A 309 5.53 -5.68 -36.35
C GLY A 309 6.94 -5.13 -36.58
N LEU A 310 7.92 -5.70 -35.87
CA LEU A 310 9.31 -5.20 -35.85
C LEU A 310 9.91 -5.06 -37.26
N ARG A 311 9.66 -6.02 -38.17
CA ARG A 311 10.18 -5.95 -39.56
C ARG A 311 9.66 -4.71 -40.31
N VAL A 312 8.40 -4.33 -40.08
CA VAL A 312 7.80 -3.15 -40.71
C VAL A 312 8.35 -1.86 -40.08
N LEU A 313 8.56 -1.86 -38.76
CA LEU A 313 9.16 -0.71 -38.07
C LEU A 313 10.60 -0.45 -38.53
N LEU A 314 11.39 -1.51 -38.70
CA LEU A 314 12.75 -1.43 -39.23
C LEU A 314 12.77 -0.96 -40.70
N ALA A 315 11.90 -1.51 -41.55
CA ALA A 315 11.84 -1.14 -42.96
C ALA A 315 11.41 0.33 -43.19
N ASN A 316 10.63 0.90 -42.28
CA ASN A 316 10.14 2.28 -42.36
C ASN A 316 10.88 3.27 -41.44
N ASP A 317 12.00 2.88 -40.85
CA ASP A 317 12.85 3.72 -39.98
C ASP A 317 12.04 4.40 -38.86
N LYS A 318 11.18 3.64 -38.15
CA LYS A 318 10.33 4.12 -37.05
C LYS A 318 11.09 4.18 -35.73
N HIS A 319 12.09 5.08 -35.64
CA HIS A 319 13.05 5.14 -34.51
C HIS A 319 12.38 5.32 -33.14
N GLU A 320 11.33 6.13 -33.03
CA GLU A 320 10.61 6.32 -31.76
C GLU A 320 9.95 5.04 -31.28
N ASP A 321 9.31 4.29 -32.17
CA ASP A 321 8.65 3.04 -31.87
C ASP A 321 9.64 1.91 -31.58
N LEU A 322 10.77 1.87 -32.33
CA LEU A 322 11.88 0.96 -32.08
C LEU A 322 12.52 1.23 -30.72
N SER A 323 12.77 2.49 -30.37
CA SER A 323 13.30 2.90 -29.09
C SER A 323 12.34 2.54 -27.93
N ARG A 324 11.02 2.73 -28.12
CA ARG A 324 10.00 2.31 -27.15
C ARG A 324 9.99 0.79 -26.98
N MET A 325 10.02 0.04 -28.06
CA MET A 325 10.10 -1.42 -28.05
C MET A 325 11.31 -1.89 -27.27
N PHE A 326 12.50 -1.35 -27.58
CA PHE A 326 13.73 -1.66 -26.85
C PHE A 326 13.59 -1.37 -25.35
N ARG A 327 13.09 -0.19 -24.96
CA ARG A 327 12.88 0.20 -23.56
C ARG A 327 11.96 -0.77 -22.81
N LEU A 328 10.88 -1.21 -23.44
CA LEU A 328 9.91 -2.13 -22.82
C LEU A 328 10.49 -3.52 -22.66
N PHE A 329 11.18 -4.04 -23.68
CA PHE A 329 11.71 -5.40 -23.67
C PHE A 329 13.11 -5.53 -23.03
N SER A 330 13.86 -4.43 -22.82
CA SER A 330 15.19 -4.46 -22.17
C SER A 330 15.17 -4.83 -20.69
N LYS A 331 14.01 -5.00 -20.09
CA LYS A 331 13.85 -5.44 -18.69
C LYS A 331 14.28 -6.89 -18.48
N SER A 332 14.23 -7.72 -19.50
CA SER A 332 14.77 -9.09 -19.50
C SER A 332 15.65 -9.31 -20.71
N THR A 333 16.84 -9.89 -20.49
CA THR A 333 17.74 -10.27 -21.58
C THR A 333 17.13 -11.34 -22.50
N GLU A 334 16.26 -12.20 -21.97
CA GLU A 334 15.55 -13.23 -22.73
C GLU A 334 14.62 -12.61 -23.77
N TRP A 335 13.94 -11.54 -23.45
CA TRP A 335 13.01 -10.83 -24.33
C TRP A 335 13.72 -10.03 -25.44
N LEU A 336 15.00 -9.75 -25.29
CA LEU A 336 15.80 -9.09 -26.34
C LEU A 336 16.33 -10.06 -27.40
N ILE A 337 16.37 -11.36 -27.13
CA ILE A 337 16.92 -12.35 -28.06
C ILE A 337 16.15 -12.39 -29.39
N PRO A 338 14.82 -12.53 -29.43
CA PRO A 338 14.05 -12.51 -30.68
C PRO A 338 14.20 -11.19 -31.42
N ILE A 339 14.21 -10.06 -30.72
CA ILE A 339 14.40 -8.74 -31.30
C ILE A 339 15.76 -8.67 -32.00
N ALA A 340 16.84 -9.08 -31.32
CA ALA A 340 18.20 -9.08 -31.86
C ALA A 340 18.33 -9.99 -33.10
N LEU A 341 17.63 -11.12 -33.12
CA LEU A 341 17.61 -12.02 -34.27
C LEU A 341 16.96 -11.35 -35.50
N LEU A 342 15.78 -10.74 -35.31
CA LEU A 342 15.05 -10.06 -36.37
C LEU A 342 15.82 -8.82 -36.90
N VAL A 343 16.44 -8.05 -36.03
CA VAL A 343 17.32 -6.93 -36.43
C VAL A 343 18.52 -7.43 -37.24
N ARG A 344 19.18 -8.50 -36.78
CA ARG A 344 20.29 -9.11 -37.54
C ARG A 344 19.85 -9.58 -38.92
N GLU A 345 18.70 -10.24 -39.03
CA GLU A 345 18.15 -10.66 -40.31
C GLU A 345 17.88 -9.46 -41.25
N HIS A 346 17.31 -8.39 -40.70
CA HIS A 346 17.04 -7.17 -41.46
C HIS A 346 18.32 -6.54 -42.00
N ILE A 347 19.36 -6.36 -41.16
CA ILE A 347 20.67 -5.82 -41.59
C ILE A 347 21.31 -6.72 -42.64
N THR A 348 21.25 -8.05 -42.46
CA THR A 348 21.77 -9.00 -43.42
C THR A 348 21.07 -8.89 -44.78
N HIS A 349 19.76 -8.74 -44.75
CA HIS A 349 18.92 -8.56 -45.99
C HIS A 349 19.32 -7.25 -46.70
N MET A 350 19.41 -6.12 -45.97
CA MET A 350 19.81 -4.83 -46.55
C MET A 350 21.22 -4.88 -47.18
N GLY A 351 22.15 -5.53 -46.48
CA GLY A 351 23.51 -5.73 -47.00
C GLY A 351 23.54 -6.57 -48.26
N SER A 352 22.74 -7.65 -48.30
CA SER A 352 22.60 -8.51 -49.45
C SER A 352 21.98 -7.75 -50.65
N GLU A 353 21.01 -6.88 -50.41
CA GLU A 353 20.42 -6.03 -51.48
C GLU A 353 21.42 -5.03 -52.02
N CYS A 354 22.27 -4.43 -51.17
CA CYS A 354 23.36 -3.56 -51.65
C CYS A 354 24.31 -4.32 -52.59
N VAL A 355 24.71 -5.56 -52.21
CA VAL A 355 25.56 -6.41 -53.08
C VAL A 355 24.88 -6.78 -54.37
N ASN A 356 23.59 -7.21 -54.31
CA ASN A 356 22.83 -7.56 -55.53
C ASN A 356 22.63 -6.36 -56.45
N ARG A 357 22.36 -5.18 -55.91
CA ARG A 357 22.26 -3.93 -56.75
C ARG A 357 23.58 -3.60 -57.43
N ARG A 358 24.73 -3.77 -56.73
CA ARG A 358 26.05 -3.61 -57.36
C ARG A 358 26.23 -4.64 -58.49
N GLN A 359 25.97 -5.90 -58.24
CA GLN A 359 26.13 -6.96 -59.23
C GLN A 359 25.27 -6.70 -60.48
N ALA A 360 24.01 -6.32 -60.31
CA ALA A 360 23.12 -5.97 -61.39
C ALA A 360 23.62 -4.76 -62.23
N ARG A 361 24.21 -3.76 -61.54
CA ARG A 361 24.85 -2.60 -62.20
C ARG A 361 26.09 -3.01 -63.03
N VAL A 362 26.95 -3.86 -62.44
CA VAL A 362 28.13 -4.40 -63.16
C VAL A 362 27.74 -5.21 -64.40
N GLU A 363 26.70 -6.05 -64.28
CA GLU A 363 26.19 -6.87 -65.39
C GLU A 363 25.54 -6.02 -66.49
N SER A 364 24.93 -4.88 -66.14
CA SER A 364 24.29 -3.97 -67.12
C SER A 364 25.18 -2.95 -67.75
N ALA A 365 26.39 -2.69 -67.18
CA ALA A 365 27.33 -1.68 -67.61
C ALA A 365 28.43 -2.25 -68.50
N GLU A 366 28.20 -2.30 -69.81
CA GLU A 366 29.28 -2.53 -70.81
C GLU A 366 30.32 -1.40 -70.71
N GLY A 367 31.36 -1.55 -69.86
CA GLY A 367 32.61 -0.85 -69.97
C GLY A 367 32.83 0.45 -69.13
N LYS A 368 32.13 0.72 -68.04
CA LYS A 368 32.36 1.91 -67.17
C LYS A 368 32.65 1.54 -65.72
N GLU A 369 33.77 0.86 -65.44
CA GLU A 369 34.09 0.29 -64.12
C GLU A 369 34.53 1.28 -63.03
N LYS A 370 34.85 2.56 -63.31
CA LYS A 370 35.55 3.41 -62.33
C LYS A 370 34.68 4.17 -61.32
N ASN A 371 33.37 4.33 -61.54
CA ASN A 371 32.48 5.07 -60.63
C ASN A 371 31.65 4.17 -59.71
N GLU A 372 31.43 2.90 -60.05
CA GLU A 372 30.50 1.98 -59.38
C GLU A 372 31.04 1.49 -58.06
N ASP A 373 32.36 1.32 -57.89
CA ASP A 373 32.97 0.92 -56.64
C ASP A 373 32.87 2.02 -55.57
N ALA A 374 32.98 3.30 -55.97
CA ALA A 374 32.83 4.42 -55.04
C ALA A 374 31.41 4.59 -54.54
N GLU A 375 30.42 4.35 -55.42
CA GLU A 375 29.00 4.41 -55.08
C GLU A 375 28.58 3.23 -54.15
N PHE A 376 29.07 2.03 -54.42
CA PHE A 376 28.85 0.86 -53.54
C PHE A 376 29.50 1.03 -52.17
N ILE A 377 30.76 1.55 -52.11
CA ILE A 377 31.42 1.83 -50.86
C ILE A 377 30.63 2.87 -50.05
N LYS A 378 30.08 3.89 -50.69
CA LYS A 378 29.22 4.87 -50.04
C LYS A 378 27.93 4.23 -49.49
N GLU A 379 27.23 3.43 -50.30
CA GLU A 379 26.03 2.71 -49.85
C GLU A 379 26.29 1.81 -48.63
N VAL A 380 27.45 1.11 -48.61
CA VAL A 380 27.85 0.26 -47.46
C VAL A 380 28.18 1.09 -46.23
N LEU A 381 28.88 2.24 -46.39
CA LEU A 381 29.17 3.14 -45.29
C LEU A 381 27.91 3.80 -44.74
N ASP A 382 27.00 4.26 -45.61
CA ASP A 382 25.72 4.83 -45.23
C ASP A 382 24.88 3.79 -44.46
N LEU A 383 24.90 2.51 -44.90
CA LEU A 383 24.23 1.40 -44.17
C LEU A 383 24.89 1.14 -42.82
N HIS A 384 26.22 1.13 -42.75
CA HIS A 384 26.97 0.97 -41.51
C HIS A 384 26.65 2.10 -40.53
N ASP A 385 26.67 3.34 -40.97
CA ASP A 385 26.40 4.51 -40.14
C ASP A 385 24.91 4.48 -39.63
N LYS A 386 23.98 4.07 -40.52
CA LYS A 386 22.59 3.85 -40.12
C LYS A 386 22.46 2.80 -39.02
N CYS A 387 23.15 1.65 -39.11
CA CYS A 387 23.07 0.57 -38.13
C CYS A 387 23.86 0.83 -36.83
N THR A 388 24.83 1.79 -36.84
CA THR A 388 25.69 2.07 -35.67
C THR A 388 25.28 3.31 -34.89
N ASN A 389 24.58 4.26 -35.53
CA ASN A 389 24.16 5.53 -34.89
C ASN A 389 22.69 5.52 -34.43
N GLU A 390 22.00 4.45 -34.69
CA GLU A 390 20.61 4.16 -34.21
C GLU A 390 20.61 3.15 -33.05
#